data_955b6df7c2e9f86f823812fe315e580a
#
_entry.id   955b6df7c2e9f86f823812fe315e580a
#
_cell.length_a   1.000
_cell.length_b   1.000
_cell.length_c   1.000
_cell.angle_alpha   90.00
_cell.angle_beta   90.00
_cell.angle_gamma   90.00
#
_symmetry.space_group_name_H-M   'P 1'
#
loop_
_entity.id
_entity.type
_entity.pdbx_description
1 polymer ?
#
loop_
_entity_poly.entity_id
_entity_poly.type
_entity_poly.pdbx_seq_one_letter_code
_entity_poly.pdbx_strand_id
1 'polypeptide(L)'
;PSSAHGTNPASAAMAGMKVVVVACDRMGNVDLDDLRAKAEQHGANLSALMITYPSTHGVFEEAIRDICALVHSKGGQVYMDGANMNAQVGLTSPGSIGADVCHLNLHKTFCIPHGGGGPGVGPIGVAAHLVPHLPNHPLLAEAGPATGPGPISAAPFGSASILPISYAYIRMMGAEGLTKATQVAILNANYIARRLDGHFPVLYKGARGMVAHECILDCRGFQQGGGVLVEDIAKRLADYGFHAPTMSWPVAGTLMVEPTESEPKDELDRFIDAMVAIRAEIRAVEQGRMDKADNPLKNAPHTAAEVTAEAWAHPYTREQAAFPLPWVKARKYWPPVKRVDNVYGDRNLVCTCAPLEAYAEAQLAAE
;
A
#
# COMPACT_ATOMS: atom_id res chain seq x y z
N PRO A 1 9.13 -13.94 -3.79
CA PRO A 1 9.91 -13.01 -4.62
C PRO A 1 10.08 -11.66 -3.93
N SER A 2 11.07 -10.85 -4.40
CA SER A 2 11.30 -9.49 -3.87
C SER A 2 10.14 -8.52 -4.13
N SER A 3 9.22 -8.86 -5.01
CA SER A 3 7.95 -8.17 -5.26
C SER A 3 6.81 -8.57 -4.32
N ALA A 4 7.04 -9.46 -3.36
CA ALA A 4 6.05 -9.82 -2.36
C ALA A 4 5.98 -8.75 -1.26
N HIS A 5 4.81 -8.58 -0.66
CA HIS A 5 4.64 -7.67 0.48
C HIS A 5 5.52 -8.09 1.66
N GLY A 6 6.07 -7.13 2.40
CA GLY A 6 7.00 -7.37 3.50
C GLY A 6 6.46 -8.23 4.65
N THR A 7 5.14 -8.32 4.80
CA THR A 7 4.50 -9.22 5.78
C THR A 7 4.67 -10.70 5.41
N ASN A 8 4.86 -11.04 4.12
CA ASN A 8 4.99 -12.43 3.69
C ASN A 8 6.21 -13.12 4.30
N PRO A 9 7.44 -12.59 4.16
CA PRO A 9 8.61 -13.20 4.82
C PRO A 9 8.52 -13.18 6.33
N ALA A 10 7.92 -12.14 6.93
CA ALA A 10 7.72 -12.07 8.38
C ALA A 10 6.80 -13.20 8.87
N SER A 11 5.67 -13.41 8.19
CA SER A 11 4.72 -14.48 8.53
C SER A 11 5.32 -15.86 8.34
N ALA A 12 6.10 -16.09 7.29
CA ALA A 12 6.82 -17.34 7.09
C ALA A 12 7.83 -17.63 8.21
N ALA A 13 8.59 -16.61 8.62
CA ALA A 13 9.53 -16.73 9.73
C ALA A 13 8.81 -17.03 11.07
N MET A 14 7.68 -16.37 11.35
CA MET A 14 6.85 -16.65 12.52
C MET A 14 6.29 -18.07 12.53
N ALA A 15 6.01 -18.65 11.34
CA ALA A 15 5.60 -20.05 11.20
C ALA A 15 6.78 -21.04 11.29
N GLY A 16 7.99 -20.59 11.62
CA GLY A 16 9.18 -21.42 11.75
C GLY A 16 9.84 -21.80 10.41
N MET A 17 9.48 -21.17 9.32
CA MET A 17 10.02 -21.46 7.99
C MET A 17 11.29 -20.62 7.71
N LYS A 18 12.22 -21.21 7.00
CA LYS A 18 13.39 -20.48 6.47
C LYS A 18 13.01 -19.74 5.18
N VAL A 19 13.18 -18.44 5.19
CA VAL A 19 12.88 -17.60 4.02
C VAL A 19 14.05 -17.63 3.03
N VAL A 20 13.73 -17.89 1.76
CA VAL A 20 14.66 -17.78 0.63
C VAL A 20 14.06 -16.79 -0.37
N VAL A 21 14.75 -15.67 -0.59
CA VAL A 21 14.26 -14.60 -1.48
C VAL A 21 14.53 -14.94 -2.92
N VAL A 22 13.48 -14.90 -3.77
CA VAL A 22 13.60 -15.00 -5.23
C VAL A 22 13.70 -13.59 -5.81
N ALA A 23 14.60 -13.41 -6.78
CA ALA A 23 14.80 -12.12 -7.45
C ALA A 23 13.62 -11.77 -8.36
N CYS A 24 13.53 -10.48 -8.70
CA CYS A 24 12.67 -9.98 -9.77
C CYS A 24 13.55 -9.43 -10.91
N ASP A 25 13.02 -9.49 -12.12
CA ASP A 25 13.64 -8.92 -13.30
C ASP A 25 13.52 -7.37 -13.33
N ARG A 26 14.07 -6.75 -14.38
CA ARG A 26 14.03 -5.28 -14.54
C ARG A 26 12.63 -4.71 -14.80
N MET A 27 11.70 -5.56 -15.23
CA MET A 27 10.30 -5.19 -15.49
C MET A 27 9.43 -5.35 -14.24
N GLY A 28 9.98 -5.87 -13.14
CA GLY A 28 9.29 -6.10 -11.89
C GLY A 28 8.61 -7.47 -11.78
N ASN A 29 8.79 -8.37 -12.75
CA ASN A 29 8.27 -9.73 -12.69
C ASN A 29 9.24 -10.66 -11.93
N VAL A 30 8.73 -11.81 -11.51
CA VAL A 30 9.57 -12.85 -10.89
C VAL A 30 10.60 -13.37 -11.89
N ASP A 31 11.85 -13.43 -11.46
CA ASP A 31 12.92 -14.08 -12.24
C ASP A 31 12.73 -15.60 -12.20
N LEU A 32 12.27 -16.16 -13.32
CA LEU A 32 11.97 -17.59 -13.42
C LEU A 32 13.20 -18.48 -13.34
N ASP A 33 14.35 -18.01 -13.79
CA ASP A 33 15.58 -18.79 -13.73
C ASP A 33 16.11 -18.85 -12.30
N ASP A 34 16.06 -17.74 -11.57
CA ASP A 34 16.36 -17.71 -10.15
C ASP A 34 15.37 -18.55 -9.33
N LEU A 35 14.08 -18.49 -9.67
CA LEU A 35 13.07 -19.34 -9.02
C LEU A 35 13.36 -20.83 -9.24
N ARG A 36 13.67 -21.24 -10.48
CA ARG A 36 14.02 -22.65 -10.79
C ARG A 36 15.23 -23.10 -10.00
N ALA A 37 16.32 -22.31 -10.04
CA ALA A 37 17.54 -22.65 -9.35
C ALA A 37 17.32 -22.85 -7.84
N LYS A 38 16.55 -21.96 -7.22
CA LYS A 38 16.22 -22.05 -5.79
C LYS A 38 15.26 -23.19 -5.48
N ALA A 39 14.26 -23.42 -6.32
CA ALA A 39 13.35 -24.54 -6.15
C ALA A 39 14.07 -25.89 -6.30
N GLU A 40 15.08 -26.01 -7.16
CA GLU A 40 15.92 -27.18 -7.27
C GLU A 40 16.84 -27.36 -6.06
N GLN A 41 17.51 -26.27 -5.66
CA GLN A 41 18.41 -26.28 -4.50
C GLN A 41 17.71 -26.70 -3.20
N HIS A 42 16.47 -26.28 -3.03
CA HIS A 42 15.70 -26.48 -1.79
C HIS A 42 14.55 -27.50 -1.93
N GLY A 43 14.45 -28.18 -3.07
CA GLY A 43 13.27 -29.00 -3.43
C GLY A 43 12.82 -29.98 -2.36
N ALA A 44 13.75 -30.70 -1.69
CA ALA A 44 13.41 -31.63 -0.61
C ALA A 44 12.80 -30.94 0.65
N ASN A 45 13.00 -29.64 0.81
CA ASN A 45 12.53 -28.86 1.94
C ASN A 45 11.62 -27.69 1.52
N LEU A 46 11.23 -27.64 0.25
CA LEU A 46 10.35 -26.57 -0.25
C LEU A 46 8.94 -26.75 0.30
N SER A 47 8.56 -25.90 1.24
CA SER A 47 7.23 -25.89 1.84
C SER A 47 6.24 -25.09 1.01
N ALA A 48 6.56 -23.82 0.74
CA ALA A 48 5.68 -22.93 0.00
C ALA A 48 6.43 -21.81 -0.72
N LEU A 49 5.82 -21.30 -1.78
CA LEU A 49 6.10 -19.97 -2.32
C LEU A 49 5.03 -18.99 -1.82
N MET A 50 5.44 -17.87 -1.23
CA MET A 50 4.54 -16.75 -0.95
C MET A 50 4.67 -15.69 -2.03
N ILE A 51 3.59 -15.33 -2.70
CA ILE A 51 3.56 -14.37 -3.79
C ILE A 51 2.40 -13.39 -3.64
N THR A 52 2.65 -12.12 -3.90
CA THR A 52 1.58 -11.09 -4.02
C THR A 52 1.16 -10.97 -5.48
N TYR A 53 -0.14 -11.04 -5.76
CA TYR A 53 -0.65 -10.96 -7.13
C TYR A 53 -1.91 -10.07 -7.20
N PRO A 54 -1.93 -9.04 -8.10
CA PRO A 54 -0.78 -8.51 -8.83
C PRO A 54 0.35 -8.10 -7.88
N SER A 55 1.59 -8.02 -8.40
CA SER A 55 2.76 -7.76 -7.55
C SER A 55 2.74 -6.34 -6.96
N THR A 56 3.44 -6.14 -5.85
CA THR A 56 3.62 -4.79 -5.26
C THR A 56 4.39 -3.82 -6.16
N HIS A 57 4.96 -4.31 -7.26
CA HIS A 57 5.55 -3.48 -8.32
C HIS A 57 4.50 -2.86 -9.26
N GLY A 58 3.20 -3.13 -9.04
CA GLY A 58 2.11 -2.61 -9.85
C GLY A 58 1.98 -3.30 -11.21
N VAL A 59 2.47 -4.51 -11.37
CA VAL A 59 2.39 -5.28 -12.62
C VAL A 59 1.71 -6.63 -12.41
N PHE A 60 0.99 -7.09 -13.43
CA PHE A 60 0.55 -8.47 -13.49
C PHE A 60 1.74 -9.36 -13.81
N GLU A 61 1.95 -10.39 -12.98
CA GLU A 61 2.92 -11.45 -13.25
C GLU A 61 2.38 -12.33 -14.39
N GLU A 62 2.95 -12.16 -15.58
CA GLU A 62 2.46 -12.86 -16.78
C GLU A 62 2.68 -14.38 -16.70
N ALA A 63 3.74 -14.80 -16.03
CA ALA A 63 4.11 -16.20 -15.84
C ALA A 63 3.49 -16.86 -14.60
N ILE A 64 2.49 -16.25 -13.97
CA ILE A 64 1.96 -16.73 -12.67
C ILE A 64 1.58 -18.20 -12.66
N ARG A 65 1.01 -18.73 -13.75
CA ARG A 65 0.65 -20.14 -13.84
C ARG A 65 1.86 -21.06 -13.94
N ASP A 66 2.88 -20.65 -14.67
CA ASP A 66 4.15 -21.41 -14.78
C ASP A 66 4.90 -21.39 -13.44
N ILE A 67 4.86 -20.28 -12.72
CA ILE A 67 5.38 -20.16 -11.35
C ILE A 67 4.68 -21.17 -10.42
N CYS A 68 3.36 -21.19 -10.42
CA CYS A 68 2.59 -22.14 -9.60
C CYS A 68 2.92 -23.60 -9.98
N ALA A 69 2.92 -23.92 -11.27
CA ALA A 69 3.22 -25.27 -11.75
C ALA A 69 4.65 -25.71 -11.37
N LEU A 70 5.63 -24.79 -11.45
CA LEU A 70 7.00 -25.08 -11.04
C LEU A 70 7.09 -25.42 -9.55
N VAL A 71 6.45 -24.65 -8.68
CA VAL A 71 6.44 -24.90 -7.24
C VAL A 71 5.75 -26.23 -6.91
N HIS A 72 4.59 -26.50 -7.52
CA HIS A 72 3.87 -27.77 -7.35
C HIS A 72 4.70 -28.97 -7.83
N SER A 73 5.46 -28.83 -8.92
CA SER A 73 6.32 -29.92 -9.43
C SER A 73 7.40 -30.35 -8.43
N LYS A 74 7.72 -29.49 -7.47
CA LYS A 74 8.68 -29.75 -6.38
C LYS A 74 7.99 -30.12 -5.06
N GLY A 75 6.67 -30.29 -5.05
CA GLY A 75 5.87 -30.64 -3.87
C GLY A 75 5.54 -29.44 -2.95
N GLY A 76 5.91 -28.23 -3.31
CA GLY A 76 5.60 -27.02 -2.56
C GLY A 76 4.16 -26.54 -2.81
N GLN A 77 3.67 -25.68 -1.90
CA GLN A 77 2.36 -25.01 -2.01
C GLN A 77 2.54 -23.57 -2.45
N VAL A 78 1.51 -22.96 -3.04
CA VAL A 78 1.50 -21.54 -3.41
C VAL A 78 0.57 -20.78 -2.48
N TYR A 79 1.15 -19.95 -1.63
CA TYR A 79 0.42 -18.99 -0.80
C TYR A 79 0.35 -17.66 -1.52
N MET A 80 -0.85 -17.29 -1.99
CA MET A 80 -1.08 -16.00 -2.62
C MET A 80 -1.50 -14.96 -1.58
N ASP A 81 -0.73 -13.90 -1.49
CA ASP A 81 -1.16 -12.69 -0.83
C ASP A 81 -2.22 -11.99 -1.71
N GLY A 82 -3.47 -12.19 -1.35
CA GLY A 82 -4.64 -11.57 -1.95
C GLY A 82 -5.20 -10.44 -1.08
N ALA A 83 -4.36 -9.85 -0.22
CA ALA A 83 -4.77 -8.76 0.64
C ALA A 83 -5.50 -7.65 -0.14
N ASN A 84 -5.02 -7.34 -1.35
CA ASN A 84 -5.69 -6.45 -2.27
C ASN A 84 -6.19 -7.22 -3.50
N MET A 85 -7.49 -7.29 -3.66
CA MET A 85 -8.18 -7.97 -4.77
C MET A 85 -8.71 -6.98 -5.83
N ASN A 86 -8.35 -5.70 -5.78
CA ASN A 86 -8.89 -4.65 -6.66
C ASN A 86 -8.63 -4.89 -8.15
N ALA A 87 -7.64 -5.72 -8.51
CA ALA A 87 -7.35 -6.06 -9.89
C ALA A 87 -7.79 -7.48 -10.28
N GLN A 88 -8.54 -8.19 -9.43
CA GLN A 88 -8.87 -9.60 -9.64
C GLN A 88 -10.38 -9.90 -9.69
N VAL A 89 -11.17 -9.25 -8.82
CA VAL A 89 -12.59 -9.59 -8.63
C VAL A 89 -13.35 -9.55 -9.97
N GLY A 90 -13.97 -10.66 -10.33
CA GLY A 90 -14.73 -10.80 -11.57
C GLY A 90 -13.89 -11.01 -12.84
N LEU A 91 -12.55 -10.85 -12.79
CA LEU A 91 -11.65 -11.09 -13.93
C LEU A 91 -10.83 -12.37 -13.80
N THR A 92 -10.39 -12.70 -12.59
CA THR A 92 -9.64 -13.91 -12.28
C THR A 92 -9.90 -14.34 -10.84
N SER A 93 -9.36 -15.49 -10.44
CA SER A 93 -9.43 -15.95 -9.05
C SER A 93 -8.14 -16.65 -8.63
N PRO A 94 -7.81 -16.64 -7.33
CA PRO A 94 -6.64 -17.36 -6.81
C PRO A 94 -6.56 -18.81 -7.25
N GLY A 95 -7.66 -19.56 -7.15
CA GLY A 95 -7.70 -20.95 -7.55
C GLY A 95 -7.49 -21.16 -9.05
N SER A 96 -7.98 -20.26 -9.92
CA SER A 96 -7.82 -20.37 -11.38
C SER A 96 -6.39 -20.14 -11.87
N ILE A 97 -5.57 -19.44 -11.09
CA ILE A 97 -4.16 -19.21 -11.40
C ILE A 97 -3.23 -20.24 -10.74
N GLY A 98 -3.74 -21.08 -9.83
CA GLY A 98 -2.99 -22.15 -9.20
C GLY A 98 -2.55 -21.90 -7.76
N ALA A 99 -3.13 -20.92 -7.08
CA ALA A 99 -2.86 -20.72 -5.66
C ALA A 99 -3.56 -21.78 -4.79
N ASP A 100 -2.86 -22.26 -3.77
CA ASP A 100 -3.38 -23.25 -2.81
C ASP A 100 -3.96 -22.59 -1.58
N VAL A 101 -3.44 -21.41 -1.21
CA VAL A 101 -3.91 -20.59 -0.09
C VAL A 101 -3.99 -19.15 -0.54
N CYS A 102 -5.04 -18.44 -0.14
CA CYS A 102 -5.17 -17.00 -0.34
C CYS A 102 -5.82 -16.35 0.88
N HIS A 103 -5.16 -15.33 1.44
CA HIS A 103 -5.80 -14.46 2.43
C HIS A 103 -6.33 -13.19 1.78
N LEU A 104 -7.32 -12.58 2.41
CA LEU A 104 -7.98 -11.35 1.95
C LEU A 104 -7.97 -10.30 3.06
N ASN A 105 -7.80 -9.03 2.66
CA ASN A 105 -8.05 -7.91 3.56
C ASN A 105 -9.38 -7.23 3.21
N LEU A 106 -10.38 -7.38 4.07
CA LEU A 106 -11.70 -6.82 3.81
C LEU A 106 -11.70 -5.28 3.82
N HIS A 107 -10.75 -4.65 4.51
CA HIS A 107 -10.57 -3.19 4.56
C HIS A 107 -9.91 -2.59 3.30
N LYS A 108 -9.62 -3.40 2.31
CA LYS A 108 -9.14 -2.94 1.00
C LYS A 108 -10.27 -3.06 -0.03
N THR A 109 -10.47 -4.22 -0.61
CA THR A 109 -11.43 -4.43 -1.70
C THR A 109 -12.89 -4.55 -1.25
N PHE A 110 -13.14 -4.91 0.02
CA PHE A 110 -14.47 -5.29 0.51
C PHE A 110 -15.05 -4.31 1.55
N CYS A 111 -14.60 -3.06 1.55
CA CYS A 111 -15.31 -1.91 2.06
C CYS A 111 -15.42 -1.78 3.59
N ILE A 112 -14.84 -2.68 4.41
CA ILE A 112 -14.86 -2.47 5.86
C ILE A 112 -13.92 -1.32 6.25
N PRO A 113 -14.19 -0.60 7.35
CA PRO A 113 -13.26 0.41 7.85
C PRO A 113 -11.98 -0.23 8.38
N HIS A 114 -10.84 0.45 8.20
CA HIS A 114 -9.57 0.07 8.82
C HIS A 114 -9.56 0.39 10.33
N GLY A 115 -10.33 1.39 10.74
CA GLY A 115 -10.71 1.65 12.13
C GLY A 115 -9.59 2.15 13.04
N GLY A 116 -8.54 2.78 12.49
CA GLY A 116 -7.40 3.26 13.29
C GLY A 116 -6.50 2.14 13.82
N GLY A 117 -6.72 0.92 13.38
CA GLY A 117 -5.96 -0.28 13.68
C GLY A 117 -6.39 -1.41 12.75
N GLY A 118 -5.83 -2.57 12.87
CA GLY A 118 -6.24 -3.72 12.09
C GLY A 118 -7.65 -4.20 12.48
N PRO A 119 -8.60 -4.35 11.52
CA PRO A 119 -9.84 -5.07 11.81
C PRO A 119 -9.51 -6.52 12.17
N GLY A 120 -10.15 -7.04 13.20
CA GLY A 120 -9.90 -8.39 13.72
C GLY A 120 -10.48 -9.52 12.86
N VAL A 121 -10.45 -9.41 11.53
CA VAL A 121 -10.99 -10.39 10.57
C VAL A 121 -10.08 -10.47 9.34
N GLY A 122 -9.70 -11.69 8.98
CA GLY A 122 -8.93 -11.97 7.77
C GLY A 122 -9.42 -13.28 7.14
N PRO A 123 -10.32 -13.22 6.15
CA PRO A 123 -10.76 -14.42 5.46
C PRO A 123 -9.60 -15.11 4.76
N ILE A 124 -9.61 -16.43 4.78
CA ILE A 124 -8.65 -17.28 4.09
C ILE A 124 -9.38 -18.32 3.27
N GLY A 125 -8.97 -18.48 2.01
CA GLY A 125 -9.41 -19.55 1.13
C GLY A 125 -8.29 -20.54 0.91
N VAL A 126 -8.61 -21.83 0.88
CA VAL A 126 -7.64 -22.89 0.65
C VAL A 126 -8.12 -23.92 -0.38
N ALA A 127 -7.17 -24.55 -1.06
CA ALA A 127 -7.44 -25.70 -1.91
C ALA A 127 -7.95 -26.89 -1.07
N ALA A 128 -8.74 -27.79 -1.67
CA ALA A 128 -9.45 -28.86 -0.96
C ALA A 128 -8.53 -29.75 -0.10
N HIS A 129 -7.32 -30.03 -0.56
CA HIS A 129 -6.35 -30.88 0.18
C HIS A 129 -5.83 -30.22 1.45
N LEU A 130 -5.95 -28.90 1.60
CA LEU A 130 -5.54 -28.16 2.80
C LEU A 130 -6.67 -27.95 3.82
N VAL A 131 -7.92 -28.25 3.46
CA VAL A 131 -9.08 -28.10 4.36
C VAL A 131 -8.86 -28.82 5.70
N PRO A 132 -8.35 -30.08 5.76
CA PRO A 132 -8.13 -30.79 7.02
C PRO A 132 -7.12 -30.11 7.98
N HIS A 133 -6.35 -29.16 7.48
CA HIS A 133 -5.30 -28.44 8.22
C HIS A 133 -5.72 -27.03 8.65
N LEU A 134 -6.94 -26.61 8.33
CA LEU A 134 -7.44 -25.31 8.78
C LEU A 134 -7.57 -25.26 10.30
N PRO A 135 -7.38 -24.08 10.91
CA PRO A 135 -7.66 -23.88 12.32
C PRO A 135 -9.10 -24.27 12.69
N ASN A 136 -9.30 -24.72 13.92
CA ASN A 136 -10.62 -24.99 14.47
C ASN A 136 -10.77 -24.27 15.82
N HIS A 137 -11.93 -24.44 16.47
CA HIS A 137 -12.19 -23.77 17.73
C HIS A 137 -12.87 -24.72 18.73
N PRO A 138 -12.44 -24.78 19.99
CA PRO A 138 -12.93 -25.74 20.97
C PRO A 138 -14.39 -25.50 21.38
N LEU A 139 -14.90 -24.26 21.22
CA LEU A 139 -16.26 -23.89 21.61
C LEU A 139 -17.24 -23.90 20.45
N LEU A 140 -16.79 -24.01 19.20
CA LEU A 140 -17.65 -23.93 18.02
C LEU A 140 -17.16 -24.89 16.94
N ALA A 141 -17.87 -26.00 16.80
CA ALA A 141 -17.50 -27.06 15.84
C ALA A 141 -17.50 -26.60 14.38
N GLU A 142 -18.36 -25.63 14.04
CA GLU A 142 -18.48 -25.08 12.69
C GLU A 142 -17.32 -24.15 12.29
N ALA A 143 -16.46 -23.75 13.26
CA ALA A 143 -15.34 -22.84 12.98
C ALA A 143 -14.17 -23.51 12.24
N GLY A 144 -14.16 -24.83 12.09
CA GLY A 144 -13.10 -25.53 11.35
C GLY A 144 -13.21 -27.06 11.44
N PRO A 145 -12.30 -27.78 10.78
CA PRO A 145 -12.31 -29.23 10.76
C PRO A 145 -11.91 -29.84 12.11
N ALA A 146 -12.44 -31.02 12.43
CA ALA A 146 -12.08 -31.75 13.66
C ALA A 146 -10.57 -32.08 13.76
N THR A 147 -9.89 -32.16 12.61
CA THR A 147 -8.44 -32.40 12.50
C THR A 147 -7.58 -31.15 12.62
N GLY A 148 -8.18 -29.99 12.81
CA GLY A 148 -7.47 -28.69 12.85
C GLY A 148 -6.49 -28.60 14.03
N PRO A 149 -5.47 -27.74 13.91
CA PRO A 149 -4.39 -27.62 14.90
C PRO A 149 -4.79 -26.86 16.17
N GLY A 150 -5.98 -26.32 16.26
CA GLY A 150 -6.45 -25.46 17.34
C GLY A 150 -6.80 -24.05 16.89
N PRO A 151 -7.26 -23.19 17.83
CA PRO A 151 -7.65 -21.82 17.50
C PRO A 151 -6.45 -20.92 17.24
N ILE A 152 -6.57 -20.01 16.28
CA ILE A 152 -5.60 -18.95 16.03
C ILE A 152 -5.91 -17.72 16.89
N SER A 153 -7.20 -17.46 17.15
CA SER A 153 -7.65 -16.36 18.02
C SER A 153 -8.77 -16.82 18.94
N ALA A 154 -9.01 -16.06 20.01
CA ALA A 154 -10.07 -16.35 20.96
C ALA A 154 -11.48 -16.26 20.33
N ALA A 155 -11.67 -15.37 19.35
CA ALA A 155 -12.94 -15.24 18.64
C ALA A 155 -12.93 -16.15 17.40
N PRO A 156 -13.89 -17.09 17.24
CA PRO A 156 -13.88 -18.08 16.17
C PRO A 156 -13.90 -17.46 14.75
N PHE A 157 -14.57 -16.32 14.60
CA PHE A 157 -14.71 -15.61 13.32
C PHE A 157 -14.12 -14.20 13.38
N GLY A 158 -13.19 -13.93 14.30
CA GLY A 158 -12.64 -12.60 14.52
C GLY A 158 -13.72 -11.59 14.92
N SER A 159 -13.58 -10.34 14.51
CA SER A 159 -14.56 -9.27 14.76
C SER A 159 -15.76 -9.41 13.82
N ALA A 160 -16.58 -10.43 14.02
CA ALA A 160 -17.65 -10.84 13.10
C ALA A 160 -18.69 -9.73 12.83
N SER A 161 -18.84 -8.74 13.71
CA SER A 161 -19.78 -7.63 13.56
C SER A 161 -19.50 -6.73 12.34
N ILE A 162 -18.29 -6.78 11.77
CA ILE A 162 -17.94 -6.02 10.56
C ILE A 162 -18.29 -6.74 9.26
N LEU A 163 -18.54 -8.06 9.30
CA LEU A 163 -18.88 -8.86 8.11
C LEU A 163 -20.14 -8.41 7.37
N PRO A 164 -21.21 -7.92 8.07
CA PRO A 164 -22.38 -7.35 7.39
C PRO A 164 -22.07 -6.20 6.44
N ILE A 165 -20.99 -5.43 6.66
CA ILE A 165 -20.56 -4.34 5.77
C ILE A 165 -20.11 -4.91 4.42
N SER A 166 -19.21 -5.88 4.43
CA SER A 166 -18.77 -6.56 3.19
C SER A 166 -19.93 -7.30 2.52
N TYR A 167 -20.81 -7.94 3.30
CA TYR A 167 -21.99 -8.59 2.75
C TYR A 167 -22.91 -7.61 2.03
N ALA A 168 -23.24 -6.49 2.67
CA ALA A 168 -24.07 -5.46 2.07
C ALA A 168 -23.41 -4.89 0.79
N TYR A 169 -22.11 -4.57 0.84
CA TYR A 169 -21.36 -4.09 -0.32
C TYR A 169 -21.45 -5.07 -1.50
N ILE A 170 -21.16 -6.36 -1.28
CA ILE A 170 -21.23 -7.38 -2.32
C ILE A 170 -22.66 -7.53 -2.87
N ARG A 171 -23.69 -7.48 -2.00
CA ARG A 171 -25.09 -7.58 -2.40
C ARG A 171 -25.55 -6.38 -3.21
N MET A 172 -25.12 -5.18 -2.84
CA MET A 172 -25.44 -3.94 -3.55
C MET A 172 -24.75 -3.87 -4.92
N MET A 173 -23.48 -4.26 -5.00
CA MET A 173 -22.72 -4.22 -6.24
C MET A 173 -23.13 -5.33 -7.22
N GLY A 174 -23.39 -6.53 -6.72
CA GLY A 174 -23.62 -7.71 -7.54
C GLY A 174 -22.38 -8.09 -8.36
N ALA A 175 -22.50 -9.14 -9.17
CA ALA A 175 -21.39 -9.64 -9.98
C ALA A 175 -20.90 -8.60 -11.01
N GLU A 176 -21.83 -7.93 -11.68
CA GLU A 176 -21.52 -6.92 -12.70
C GLU A 176 -20.84 -5.69 -12.10
N GLY A 177 -21.36 -5.19 -10.96
CA GLY A 177 -20.81 -4.03 -10.27
C GLY A 177 -19.40 -4.29 -9.76
N LEU A 178 -19.14 -5.43 -9.15
CA LEU A 178 -17.82 -5.83 -8.67
C LEU A 178 -16.82 -6.01 -9.83
N THR A 179 -17.23 -6.62 -10.94
CA THR A 179 -16.38 -6.75 -12.13
C THR A 179 -16.07 -5.37 -12.72
N LYS A 180 -17.06 -4.49 -12.80
CA LYS A 180 -16.86 -3.11 -13.27
C LYS A 180 -15.93 -2.33 -12.36
N ALA A 181 -16.06 -2.47 -11.04
CA ALA A 181 -15.16 -1.83 -10.07
C ALA A 181 -13.70 -2.22 -10.35
N THR A 182 -13.41 -3.51 -10.52
CA THR A 182 -12.07 -4.01 -10.87
C THR A 182 -11.56 -3.39 -12.20
N GLN A 183 -12.40 -3.37 -13.22
CA GLN A 183 -12.04 -2.77 -14.53
C GLN A 183 -11.72 -1.29 -14.40
N VAL A 184 -12.52 -0.54 -13.61
CA VAL A 184 -12.32 0.89 -13.37
C VAL A 184 -11.05 1.14 -12.56
N ALA A 185 -10.77 0.32 -11.54
CA ALA A 185 -9.52 0.44 -10.76
C ALA A 185 -8.27 0.31 -11.66
N ILE A 186 -8.25 -0.69 -12.54
CA ILE A 186 -7.16 -0.88 -13.51
C ILE A 186 -7.10 0.29 -14.50
N LEU A 187 -8.25 0.75 -15.01
CA LEU A 187 -8.33 1.87 -15.94
C LEU A 187 -7.79 3.16 -15.30
N ASN A 188 -8.19 3.47 -14.08
CA ASN A 188 -7.79 4.67 -13.35
C ASN A 188 -6.27 4.70 -13.10
N ALA A 189 -5.67 3.57 -12.68
CA ALA A 189 -4.22 3.48 -12.50
C ALA A 189 -3.47 3.70 -13.82
N ASN A 190 -3.94 3.09 -14.90
CA ASN A 190 -3.34 3.28 -16.23
C ASN A 190 -3.55 4.71 -16.78
N TYR A 191 -4.69 5.33 -16.48
CA TYR A 191 -4.94 6.73 -16.83
C TYR A 191 -3.92 7.66 -16.16
N ILE A 192 -3.72 7.54 -14.84
CA ILE A 192 -2.72 8.31 -14.11
C ILE A 192 -1.32 8.02 -14.64
N ALA A 193 -0.94 6.75 -14.76
CA ALA A 193 0.37 6.35 -15.25
C ALA A 193 0.67 6.96 -16.64
N ARG A 194 -0.30 6.93 -17.56
CA ARG A 194 -0.15 7.51 -18.89
C ARG A 194 -0.06 9.03 -18.90
N ARG A 195 -0.88 9.69 -18.08
CA ARG A 195 -0.91 11.17 -17.99
C ARG A 195 0.34 11.74 -17.31
N LEU A 196 0.93 11.00 -16.38
CA LEU A 196 2.15 11.41 -15.70
C LEU A 196 3.44 10.95 -16.40
N ASP A 197 3.34 10.10 -17.42
CA ASP A 197 4.49 9.62 -18.20
C ASP A 197 5.26 10.80 -18.78
N GLY A 198 6.38 11.09 -18.77
CA GLY A 198 7.09 12.32 -19.20
C GLY A 198 7.20 13.43 -18.13
N HIS A 199 6.52 13.29 -17.01
CA HIS A 199 6.67 14.13 -15.82
C HIS A 199 7.32 13.36 -14.68
N PHE A 200 6.83 12.16 -14.41
CA PHE A 200 7.31 11.19 -13.43
C PHE A 200 7.43 9.83 -14.12
N PRO A 201 8.63 9.27 -14.25
CA PRO A 201 8.78 7.96 -14.85
C PRO A 201 7.99 6.90 -14.07
N VAL A 202 7.24 6.05 -14.77
CA VAL A 202 6.65 4.86 -14.18
C VAL A 202 7.70 3.76 -14.17
N LEU A 203 8.08 3.29 -12.99
CA LEU A 203 9.24 2.42 -12.79
C LEU A 203 9.04 1.03 -13.40
N TYR A 204 7.86 0.45 -13.21
CA TYR A 204 7.52 -0.88 -13.71
C TYR A 204 6.28 -0.84 -14.59
N LYS A 205 6.34 -1.53 -15.71
CA LYS A 205 5.22 -1.71 -16.65
C LYS A 205 5.26 -3.13 -17.19
N GLY A 206 4.11 -3.76 -17.39
CA GLY A 206 4.02 -5.03 -18.08
C GLY A 206 4.44 -4.93 -19.55
N ALA A 207 4.54 -6.08 -20.24
CA ALA A 207 5.03 -6.18 -21.63
C ALA A 207 4.26 -5.28 -22.63
N ARG A 208 3.01 -4.93 -22.33
CA ARG A 208 2.20 -4.02 -23.14
C ARG A 208 2.31 -2.55 -22.73
N GLY A 209 3.24 -2.20 -21.84
CA GLY A 209 3.42 -0.85 -21.33
C GLY A 209 2.33 -0.39 -20.35
N MET A 210 1.54 -1.32 -19.81
CA MET A 210 0.45 -1.05 -18.86
C MET A 210 0.83 -1.46 -17.45
N VAL A 211 0.13 -0.87 -16.47
CA VAL A 211 0.19 -1.24 -15.06
C VAL A 211 -1.08 -1.99 -14.65
N ALA A 212 -1.07 -2.58 -13.45
CA ALA A 212 -2.25 -3.22 -12.86
C ALA A 212 -3.19 -2.15 -12.27
N HIS A 213 -3.56 -2.26 -11.00
CA HIS A 213 -4.44 -1.31 -10.30
C HIS A 213 -3.68 -0.21 -9.58
N GLU A 214 -2.37 -0.24 -9.61
CA GLU A 214 -1.46 0.74 -9.00
C GLU A 214 -0.25 0.97 -9.90
N CYS A 215 0.45 2.09 -9.72
CA CYS A 215 1.69 2.38 -10.44
C CYS A 215 2.75 2.96 -9.51
N ILE A 216 4.01 2.66 -9.82
CA ILE A 216 5.16 3.13 -9.07
C ILE A 216 5.81 4.28 -9.82
N LEU A 217 5.73 5.50 -9.27
CA LEU A 217 6.36 6.69 -9.83
C LEU A 217 7.78 6.85 -9.27
N ASP A 218 8.76 6.89 -10.14
CA ASP A 218 10.18 7.03 -9.78
C ASP A 218 10.54 8.50 -9.55
N CYS A 219 10.85 8.85 -8.29
CA CYS A 219 11.25 10.22 -7.91
C CYS A 219 12.75 10.34 -7.63
N ARG A 220 13.54 9.27 -7.75
CA ARG A 220 14.97 9.24 -7.38
C ARG A 220 15.82 10.23 -8.17
N GLY A 221 15.50 10.45 -9.44
CA GLY A 221 16.23 11.38 -10.30
C GLY A 221 16.15 12.85 -9.85
N PHE A 222 15.12 13.24 -9.14
CA PHE A 222 14.93 14.63 -8.67
C PHE A 222 15.87 15.01 -7.53
N GLN A 223 16.29 14.02 -6.74
CA GLN A 223 17.29 14.23 -5.70
C GLN A 223 18.65 14.61 -6.31
N GLN A 224 19.06 13.92 -7.39
CA GLN A 224 20.35 14.18 -8.05
C GLN A 224 20.37 15.52 -8.77
N GLY A 225 19.25 15.91 -9.43
CA GLY A 225 19.16 17.16 -10.19
C GLY A 225 18.97 18.42 -9.34
N GLY A 226 18.07 18.36 -8.35
CA GLY A 226 17.63 19.53 -7.57
C GLY A 226 17.68 19.37 -6.06
N GLY A 227 18.12 18.23 -5.54
CA GLY A 227 18.07 17.93 -4.10
C GLY A 227 16.66 17.68 -3.56
N VAL A 228 15.65 17.52 -4.45
CA VAL A 228 14.26 17.30 -4.05
C VAL A 228 14.06 15.82 -3.73
N LEU A 229 13.64 15.52 -2.51
CA LEU A 229 13.34 14.19 -2.02
C LEU A 229 11.89 13.80 -2.33
N VAL A 230 11.61 12.51 -2.36
CA VAL A 230 10.23 11.99 -2.49
C VAL A 230 9.33 12.51 -1.36
N GLU A 231 9.89 12.68 -0.16
CA GLU A 231 9.18 13.28 0.97
C GLU A 231 8.75 14.74 0.70
N ASP A 232 9.58 15.53 0.02
CA ASP A 232 9.24 16.92 -0.34
C ASP A 232 7.99 16.94 -1.25
N ILE A 233 7.91 15.99 -2.20
CA ILE A 233 6.76 15.82 -3.09
C ILE A 233 5.52 15.42 -2.30
N ALA A 234 5.66 14.43 -1.41
CA ALA A 234 4.57 13.94 -0.56
C ALA A 234 4.01 15.06 0.34
N LYS A 235 4.88 15.84 0.96
CA LYS A 235 4.48 16.98 1.81
C LYS A 235 3.87 18.12 0.99
N ARG A 236 4.39 18.37 -0.23
CA ARG A 236 3.82 19.38 -1.12
C ARG A 236 2.42 19.02 -1.60
N LEU A 237 2.10 17.74 -1.81
CA LEU A 237 0.74 17.28 -2.11
C LEU A 237 -0.27 17.67 -1.04
N ALA A 238 0.13 17.76 0.24
CA ALA A 238 -0.74 18.22 1.31
C ALA A 238 -1.20 19.69 1.11
N ASP A 239 -0.36 20.54 0.52
CA ASP A 239 -0.75 21.91 0.17
C ASP A 239 -1.81 21.98 -0.93
N TYR A 240 -1.85 20.95 -1.79
CA TYR A 240 -2.90 20.76 -2.80
C TYR A 240 -4.15 20.05 -2.26
N GLY A 241 -4.16 19.69 -0.98
CA GLY A 241 -5.29 19.02 -0.33
C GLY A 241 -5.35 17.52 -0.60
N PHE A 242 -4.21 16.89 -0.90
CA PHE A 242 -4.10 15.45 -1.04
C PHE A 242 -3.37 14.81 0.13
N HIS A 243 -3.89 13.70 0.62
CA HIS A 243 -3.10 12.75 1.37
C HIS A 243 -2.14 12.07 0.39
N ALA A 244 -0.85 12.14 0.66
CA ALA A 244 0.15 11.60 -0.26
C ALA A 244 0.03 10.08 -0.44
N PRO A 245 0.36 9.58 -1.65
CA PRO A 245 0.51 8.14 -1.88
C PRO A 245 1.58 7.51 -0.98
N THR A 246 1.56 6.19 -0.85
CA THR A 246 2.59 5.45 -0.11
C THR A 246 3.98 5.79 -0.64
N MET A 247 4.86 6.21 0.26
CA MET A 247 6.19 6.74 -0.05
C MET A 247 7.27 5.70 0.23
N SER A 248 8.27 5.61 -0.67
CA SER A 248 9.47 4.78 -0.51
C SER A 248 9.19 3.28 -0.28
N TRP A 249 8.09 2.81 -0.83
CA TRP A 249 7.71 1.41 -0.83
C TRP A 249 6.98 1.09 -2.16
N PRO A 250 7.21 -0.07 -2.80
CA PRO A 250 8.19 -1.13 -2.46
C PRO A 250 9.65 -0.76 -2.72
N VAL A 251 9.90 0.34 -3.41
CA VAL A 251 11.23 0.82 -3.77
C VAL A 251 11.49 2.18 -3.11
N ALA A 252 12.64 2.33 -2.47
CA ALA A 252 13.04 3.60 -1.86
C ALA A 252 13.06 4.74 -2.89
N GLY A 253 12.56 5.93 -2.50
CA GLY A 253 12.53 7.11 -3.36
C GLY A 253 11.44 7.09 -4.44
N THR A 254 10.39 6.28 -4.27
CA THR A 254 9.24 6.20 -5.18
C THR A 254 7.93 6.57 -4.49
N LEU A 255 6.88 6.82 -5.27
CA LEU A 255 5.49 6.93 -4.82
C LEU A 255 4.67 5.80 -5.45
N MET A 256 3.93 5.06 -4.63
CA MET A 256 2.97 4.06 -5.11
C MET A 256 1.58 4.67 -5.15
N VAL A 257 1.04 4.84 -6.34
CA VAL A 257 -0.27 5.46 -6.58
C VAL A 257 -1.30 4.40 -6.90
N GLU A 258 -2.30 4.28 -6.05
CA GLU A 258 -3.46 3.41 -6.22
C GLU A 258 -4.74 4.25 -6.14
N PRO A 259 -5.36 4.62 -7.26
CA PRO A 259 -6.57 5.46 -7.27
C PRO A 259 -7.83 4.69 -6.91
N THR A 260 -7.82 3.36 -6.97
CA THR A 260 -8.98 2.47 -6.87
C THR A 260 -10.08 2.77 -7.92
N GLU A 261 -11.25 2.19 -7.76
CA GLU A 261 -12.44 2.49 -8.56
C GLU A 261 -13.25 3.67 -8.00
N SER A 262 -12.99 4.06 -6.76
CA SER A 262 -13.82 5.03 -6.04
C SER A 262 -13.51 6.48 -6.39
N GLU A 263 -12.36 6.77 -6.99
CA GLU A 263 -12.01 8.12 -7.41
C GLU A 263 -12.64 8.47 -8.77
N PRO A 264 -13.46 9.53 -8.86
CA PRO A 264 -14.02 10.00 -10.12
C PRO A 264 -12.95 10.66 -10.99
N LYS A 265 -13.21 10.74 -12.29
CA LYS A 265 -12.23 11.24 -13.26
C LYS A 265 -11.74 12.67 -12.96
N ASP A 266 -12.60 13.54 -12.48
CA ASP A 266 -12.24 14.93 -12.12
C ASP A 266 -11.27 14.95 -10.92
N GLU A 267 -11.38 14.03 -9.97
CA GLU A 267 -10.41 13.89 -8.88
C GLU A 267 -9.06 13.33 -9.38
N LEU A 268 -9.09 12.38 -10.32
CA LEU A 268 -7.87 11.91 -10.97
C LEU A 268 -7.17 13.05 -11.72
N ASP A 269 -7.92 13.86 -12.47
CA ASP A 269 -7.39 15.01 -13.19
C ASP A 269 -6.82 16.04 -12.21
N ARG A 270 -7.50 16.32 -11.09
CA ARG A 270 -7.02 17.21 -10.03
C ARG A 270 -5.70 16.73 -9.43
N PHE A 271 -5.56 15.42 -9.18
CA PHE A 271 -4.30 14.83 -8.70
C PHE A 271 -3.19 14.96 -9.74
N ILE A 272 -3.48 14.67 -11.00
CA ILE A 272 -2.53 14.80 -12.10
C ILE A 272 -2.05 16.25 -12.24
N ASP A 273 -2.95 17.21 -12.20
CA ASP A 273 -2.62 18.64 -12.28
C ASP A 273 -1.71 19.08 -11.12
N ALA A 274 -1.99 18.60 -9.89
CA ALA A 274 -1.12 18.84 -8.75
C ALA A 274 0.29 18.27 -8.96
N MET A 275 0.39 17.02 -9.42
CA MET A 275 1.67 16.38 -9.70
C MET A 275 2.45 17.10 -10.82
N VAL A 276 1.78 17.51 -11.88
CA VAL A 276 2.40 18.28 -12.97
C VAL A 276 2.90 19.64 -12.48
N ALA A 277 2.13 20.33 -11.63
CA ALA A 277 2.53 21.59 -11.01
C ALA A 277 3.76 21.39 -10.09
N ILE A 278 3.75 20.36 -9.25
CA ILE A 278 4.89 19.97 -8.43
C ILE A 278 6.13 19.70 -9.30
N ARG A 279 5.97 18.99 -10.44
CA ARG A 279 7.08 18.77 -11.37
C ARG A 279 7.63 20.07 -11.97
N ALA A 280 6.77 21.07 -12.20
CA ALA A 280 7.21 22.39 -12.64
C ALA A 280 8.02 23.12 -11.56
N GLU A 281 7.61 23.03 -10.28
CA GLU A 281 8.40 23.55 -9.14
C GLU A 281 9.78 22.85 -9.05
N ILE A 282 9.82 21.51 -9.17
CA ILE A 282 11.08 20.75 -9.20
C ILE A 282 12.00 21.25 -10.32
N ARG A 283 11.46 21.42 -11.55
CA ARG A 283 12.23 21.98 -12.68
C ARG A 283 12.75 23.39 -12.39
N ALA A 284 11.99 24.20 -11.67
CA ALA A 284 12.44 25.55 -11.31
C ALA A 284 13.64 25.50 -10.35
N VAL A 285 13.66 24.55 -9.42
CA VAL A 285 14.82 24.29 -8.54
C VAL A 285 16.02 23.74 -9.35
N GLU A 286 15.80 22.75 -10.21
CA GLU A 286 16.84 22.17 -11.07
C GLU A 286 17.52 23.23 -11.95
N GLN A 287 16.76 24.23 -12.42
CA GLN A 287 17.22 25.32 -13.29
C GLN A 287 17.75 26.54 -12.52
N GLY A 288 17.80 26.51 -11.19
CA GLY A 288 18.24 27.63 -10.37
C GLY A 288 17.29 28.82 -10.32
N ARG A 289 16.03 28.67 -10.76
CA ARG A 289 14.98 29.71 -10.68
C ARG A 289 14.30 29.77 -9.30
N MET A 290 14.43 28.72 -8.53
CA MET A 290 14.06 28.66 -7.10
C MET A 290 15.29 28.25 -6.29
N ASP A 291 15.39 28.75 -5.06
CA ASP A 291 16.43 28.36 -4.13
C ASP A 291 16.36 26.86 -3.81
N LYS A 292 17.51 26.20 -3.66
CA LYS A 292 17.56 24.76 -3.40
C LYS A 292 17.16 24.36 -1.98
N ALA A 293 17.39 25.23 -1.02
CA ALA A 293 17.16 24.99 0.41
C ALA A 293 15.84 25.62 0.88
N ASP A 294 15.47 26.79 0.33
CA ASP A 294 14.29 27.56 0.72
C ASP A 294 13.34 27.73 -0.48
N ASN A 295 12.43 26.80 -0.64
CA ASN A 295 11.44 26.76 -1.71
C ASN A 295 10.15 26.07 -1.23
N PRO A 296 9.03 26.18 -1.97
CA PRO A 296 7.75 25.61 -1.56
C PRO A 296 7.77 24.09 -1.30
N LEU A 297 8.64 23.33 -2.00
CA LEU A 297 8.77 21.89 -1.81
C LEU A 297 9.44 21.55 -0.48
N LYS A 298 10.53 22.25 -0.17
CA LYS A 298 11.30 22.05 1.07
C LYS A 298 10.54 22.46 2.32
N ASN A 299 9.73 23.51 2.21
CA ASN A 299 8.99 24.06 3.34
C ASN A 299 7.55 23.48 3.47
N ALA A 300 7.09 22.72 2.49
CA ALA A 300 5.78 22.06 2.58
C ALA A 300 5.70 21.06 3.75
N PRO A 301 4.53 20.88 4.34
CA PRO A 301 3.28 21.57 4.06
C PRO A 301 3.21 22.95 4.76
N HIS A 302 2.45 23.89 4.17
CA HIS A 302 2.26 25.22 4.70
C HIS A 302 0.97 25.31 5.53
N THR A 303 1.09 25.62 6.81
CA THR A 303 -0.06 25.76 7.71
C THR A 303 -0.71 27.14 7.59
N ALA A 304 -1.97 27.25 8.02
CA ALA A 304 -2.65 28.54 8.09
C ALA A 304 -1.91 29.54 9.01
N ALA A 305 -1.42 29.09 10.16
CA ALA A 305 -0.67 29.90 11.10
C ALA A 305 0.59 30.51 10.46
N GLU A 306 1.34 29.74 9.67
CA GLU A 306 2.52 30.22 8.98
C GLU A 306 2.20 31.24 7.89
N VAL A 307 1.20 30.92 7.04
CA VAL A 307 0.85 31.78 5.90
C VAL A 307 0.22 33.11 6.34
N THR A 308 -0.44 33.15 7.49
CA THR A 308 -1.05 34.35 8.06
C THR A 308 -0.18 35.09 9.07
N ALA A 309 1.02 34.58 9.40
CA ALA A 309 1.95 35.25 10.29
C ALA A 309 2.37 36.63 9.75
N GLU A 310 2.70 37.56 10.63
CA GLU A 310 3.16 38.89 10.26
C GLU A 310 4.42 38.82 9.37
N ALA A 311 5.43 38.07 9.80
CA ALA A 311 6.66 37.86 9.06
C ALA A 311 6.56 36.78 8.03
N TRP A 312 7.13 37.00 6.84
CA TRP A 312 7.32 36.00 5.79
C TRP A 312 8.75 36.13 5.24
N ALA A 313 9.61 35.20 5.64
CA ALA A 313 11.05 35.30 5.32
C ALA A 313 11.46 34.48 4.09
N HIS A 314 10.51 33.82 3.42
CA HIS A 314 10.80 32.96 2.26
C HIS A 314 10.93 33.76 0.96
N PRO A 315 11.79 33.32 -0.01
CA PRO A 315 11.97 33.96 -1.30
C PRO A 315 10.84 33.72 -2.30
N TYR A 316 9.74 33.11 -1.87
CA TYR A 316 8.52 32.88 -2.65
C TYR A 316 7.30 33.47 -1.94
N THR A 317 6.21 33.66 -2.67
CA THR A 317 5.02 34.35 -2.13
C THR A 317 4.16 33.40 -1.26
N ARG A 318 3.37 33.99 -0.34
CA ARG A 318 2.34 33.26 0.41
C ARG A 318 1.31 32.58 -0.53
N GLU A 319 1.03 33.21 -1.67
CA GLU A 319 0.13 32.62 -2.67
C GLU A 319 0.73 31.38 -3.30
N GLN A 320 2.00 31.40 -3.68
CA GLN A 320 2.72 30.21 -4.16
C GLN A 320 2.75 29.10 -3.08
N ALA A 321 2.91 29.46 -1.83
CA ALA A 321 2.87 28.51 -0.71
C ALA A 321 1.51 27.84 -0.56
N ALA A 322 0.45 28.65 -0.40
CA ALA A 322 -0.87 28.17 0.02
C ALA A 322 -1.80 27.84 -1.13
N PHE A 323 -1.68 28.52 -2.28
CA PHE A 323 -2.63 28.47 -3.40
C PHE A 323 -1.92 28.26 -4.75
N PRO A 324 -1.15 27.16 -4.87
CA PRO A 324 -0.29 26.93 -6.05
C PRO A 324 -1.07 26.75 -7.36
N LEU A 325 -2.37 26.44 -7.29
CA LEU A 325 -3.28 26.36 -8.45
C LEU A 325 -4.62 27.04 -8.13
N PRO A 326 -5.34 27.60 -9.13
CA PRO A 326 -6.58 28.35 -8.91
C PRO A 326 -7.66 27.54 -8.17
N TRP A 327 -7.81 26.25 -8.46
CA TRP A 327 -8.80 25.39 -7.82
C TRP A 327 -8.48 25.12 -6.34
N VAL A 328 -7.20 25.20 -5.93
CA VAL A 328 -6.81 25.07 -4.52
C VAL A 328 -7.38 26.24 -3.71
N LYS A 329 -7.37 27.46 -4.27
CA LYS A 329 -7.91 28.66 -3.61
C LYS A 329 -9.41 28.53 -3.31
N ALA A 330 -10.16 27.91 -4.21
CA ALA A 330 -11.61 27.72 -4.07
C ALA A 330 -11.99 26.67 -3.00
N ARG A 331 -11.11 25.71 -2.74
CA ARG A 331 -11.37 24.58 -1.82
C ARG A 331 -10.14 24.24 -1.01
N LYS A 332 -9.52 25.23 -0.35
CA LYS A 332 -8.30 25.03 0.43
C LYS A 332 -8.56 24.15 1.64
N TYR A 333 -7.83 23.05 1.71
CA TYR A 333 -7.61 22.30 2.93
C TYR A 333 -6.30 22.75 3.56
N TRP A 334 -6.33 23.19 4.82
CA TRP A 334 -5.15 23.63 5.53
C TRP A 334 -4.50 22.46 6.27
N PRO A 335 -3.24 22.11 5.96
CA PRO A 335 -2.51 21.14 6.76
C PRO A 335 -2.44 21.60 8.23
N PRO A 336 -2.79 20.72 9.20
CA PRO A 336 -2.83 21.13 10.61
C PRO A 336 -1.46 21.31 11.24
N VAL A 337 -0.43 20.64 10.70
CA VAL A 337 0.94 20.64 11.21
C VAL A 337 1.94 20.74 10.08
N LYS A 338 3.12 21.27 10.35
CA LYS A 338 4.31 21.20 9.48
C LYS A 338 4.98 19.82 9.56
N ARG A 339 6.15 19.69 8.97
CA ARG A 339 6.95 18.47 9.09
C ARG A 339 7.28 18.16 10.54
N VAL A 340 7.17 16.89 10.88
CA VAL A 340 7.65 16.34 12.14
C VAL A 340 8.86 15.46 11.86
N ASP A 341 9.78 15.39 12.83
CA ASP A 341 10.88 14.45 12.77
C ASP A 341 10.38 13.06 13.25
N ASN A 342 9.88 12.27 12.29
CA ASN A 342 9.36 10.93 12.58
C ASN A 342 10.43 10.02 13.20
N VAL A 343 11.68 10.11 12.73
CA VAL A 343 12.78 9.27 13.22
C VAL A 343 13.11 9.60 14.66
N TYR A 344 13.12 10.89 14.99
CA TYR A 344 13.29 11.33 16.37
C TYR A 344 12.13 10.86 17.24
N GLY A 345 10.88 11.08 16.79
CA GLY A 345 9.66 10.66 17.50
C GLY A 345 9.63 9.16 17.79
N ASP A 346 9.96 8.33 16.81
CA ASP A 346 9.98 6.87 16.96
C ASP A 346 11.05 6.38 17.94
N ARG A 347 12.16 7.12 18.05
CA ARG A 347 13.28 6.77 18.97
C ARG A 347 13.13 7.38 20.35
N ASN A 348 12.30 8.40 20.50
CA ASN A 348 12.13 9.16 21.74
C ASN A 348 10.64 9.19 22.12
N LEU A 349 10.10 7.99 22.41
CA LEU A 349 8.72 7.85 22.86
C LEU A 349 8.53 8.55 24.19
N VAL A 350 7.53 9.44 24.28
CA VAL A 350 7.11 10.09 25.52
C VAL A 350 5.82 9.44 25.98
N CYS A 351 5.90 8.77 27.13
CA CYS A 351 4.69 8.28 27.81
C CYS A 351 4.14 9.42 28.68
N THR A 352 2.93 9.88 28.37
CA THR A 352 2.22 10.90 29.16
C THR A 352 1.37 10.30 30.29
N CYS A 353 1.32 8.97 30.40
CA CYS A 353 0.66 8.29 31.49
C CYS A 353 1.47 8.48 32.78
N ALA A 354 0.92 9.15 33.75
CA ALA A 354 1.55 9.22 35.05
C ALA A 354 1.65 7.81 35.69
N PRO A 355 2.72 7.48 36.40
CA PRO A 355 2.81 6.22 37.12
C PRO A 355 1.72 6.12 38.18
N LEU A 356 1.34 4.91 38.55
CA LEU A 356 0.27 4.66 39.54
C LEU A 356 0.52 5.36 40.86
N GLU A 357 1.77 5.50 41.27
CA GLU A 357 2.22 6.20 42.47
C GLU A 357 1.81 7.67 42.49
N ALA A 358 1.86 8.35 41.33
CA ALA A 358 1.42 9.74 41.22
C ALA A 358 -0.09 9.94 41.48
N TYR A 359 -0.89 8.92 41.19
CA TYR A 359 -2.31 8.93 41.53
C TYR A 359 -2.59 8.60 42.99
N ALA A 360 -1.76 7.74 43.61
CA ALA A 360 -1.85 7.43 45.04
C ALA A 360 -1.47 8.62 45.91
N GLU A 361 -0.42 9.38 45.54
CA GLU A 361 -0.02 10.60 46.26
C GLU A 361 -1.07 11.71 46.15
N ALA A 362 -1.78 11.83 45.03
CA ALA A 362 -2.86 12.80 44.87
C ALA A 362 -4.10 12.45 45.72
N GLN A 363 -4.37 11.17 46.01
CA GLN A 363 -5.43 10.76 46.92
C GLN A 363 -5.09 11.02 48.39
N LEU A 364 -3.85 10.78 48.79
CA LEU A 364 -3.37 11.04 50.15
C LEU A 364 -3.28 12.55 50.48
N ALA A 365 -3.13 13.41 49.51
CA ALA A 365 -3.12 14.86 49.69
C ALA A 365 -4.53 15.49 49.72
N ALA A 366 -5.57 14.72 49.37
CA ALA A 366 -6.96 15.15 49.38
C ALA A 366 -7.78 14.70 50.61
N GLU A 367 -7.21 13.83 51.48
CA GLU A 367 -7.68 13.44 52.81
C GLU A 367 -7.01 14.32 53.89
#